data_d28b818b0925a723fd0e148470ca27b1
#
_entry.id   d28b818b0925a723fd0e148470ca27b1
#
_cell.length_a   1.000
_cell.length_b   1.000
_cell.length_c   1.000
_cell.angle_alpha   90.00
_cell.angle_beta   90.00
_cell.angle_gamma   90.00
#
_symmetry.space_group_name_H-M   'P 1'
#
loop_
_entity.id
_entity.type
_entity.pdbx_description
1 polymer ?
#
loop_
_entity_poly.entity_id
_entity_poly.type
_entity_poly.pdbx_seq_one_letter_code
_entity_poly.pdbx_strand_id
1 'polypeptide(L)'
;MVKAMEKYYHVSVFSGVPVAKSDSNYALSLRLAAAKGGYEKIIAYWGLLETAQKGLGTKAVSWVPFVGGVIPDESQEMRIRLKVALVDVKSGQWDIFTPEPFHDSAISAQYMRESSDQGQVFMLKAKAYEAMVEDVIKRYSK
;
A
#
# COMPACT_ATOMS: atom_id res chain seq x y z
N MET A 1 4.39 -5.11 7.95
CA MET A 1 4.36 -5.82 6.67
C MET A 1 5.44 -6.90 6.58
N VAL A 2 6.74 -6.59 6.47
CA VAL A 2 7.82 -7.59 6.29
C VAL A 2 7.72 -8.71 7.32
N LYS A 3 7.75 -8.43 8.61
CA LYS A 3 7.60 -9.43 9.69
C LYS A 3 6.36 -10.33 9.58
N ALA A 4 5.27 -9.82 9.04
CA ALA A 4 4.05 -10.62 8.87
C ALA A 4 4.19 -11.59 7.68
N MET A 5 4.88 -11.19 6.63
CA MET A 5 5.16 -12.04 5.47
C MET A 5 6.26 -13.07 5.74
N GLU A 6 7.23 -12.76 6.58
CA GLU A 6 8.34 -13.66 6.95
C GLU A 6 7.89 -14.99 7.59
N LYS A 7 6.65 -15.03 8.08
CA LYS A 7 6.04 -16.27 8.58
C LYS A 7 5.75 -17.30 7.47
N TYR A 8 5.65 -16.84 6.22
CA TYR A 8 5.23 -17.66 5.08
C TYR A 8 6.27 -17.69 3.96
N TYR A 9 7.09 -16.66 3.87
CA TYR A 9 8.04 -16.47 2.77
C TYR A 9 9.38 -15.98 3.29
N HIS A 10 10.44 -16.29 2.56
CA HIS A 10 11.72 -15.59 2.75
C HIS A 10 11.63 -14.21 2.10
N VAL A 11 11.63 -13.16 2.92
CA VAL A 11 11.39 -11.78 2.49
C VAL A 11 12.63 -10.92 2.68
N SER A 12 13.00 -10.15 1.66
CA SER A 12 14.00 -9.11 1.77
C SER A 12 13.45 -7.78 1.27
N VAL A 13 13.80 -6.72 1.97
CA VAL A 13 13.48 -5.37 1.52
C VAL A 13 14.48 -4.95 0.46
N PHE A 14 13.95 -4.43 -0.63
CA PHE A 14 14.75 -4.00 -1.76
C PHE A 14 14.61 -2.48 -1.95
N SER A 15 15.71 -1.76 -1.90
CA SER A 15 15.72 -0.29 -1.95
C SER A 15 15.89 0.30 -3.36
N GLY A 16 16.00 -0.54 -4.36
CA GLY A 16 16.13 -0.14 -5.76
C GLY A 16 17.38 -0.68 -6.44
N VAL A 17 17.41 -0.59 -7.76
CA VAL A 17 18.56 -0.96 -8.60
C VAL A 17 19.20 0.32 -9.12
N PRO A 18 20.53 0.45 -9.10
CA PRO A 18 21.17 1.51 -9.83
C PRO A 18 20.80 1.41 -11.32
N VAL A 19 20.12 2.43 -11.83
CA VAL A 19 19.80 2.50 -13.27
C VAL A 19 21.03 3.00 -13.99
N ALA A 20 21.59 2.19 -14.89
CA ALA A 20 22.58 2.69 -15.82
C ALA A 20 21.94 3.79 -16.69
N LYS A 21 22.71 4.86 -16.95
CA LYS A 21 22.23 6.11 -17.57
C LYS A 21 21.66 6.00 -18.98
N SER A 22 21.63 4.82 -19.60
CA SER A 22 21.14 4.64 -20.97
C SER A 22 20.05 3.57 -21.00
N ASP A 23 18.84 3.95 -21.33
CA ASP A 23 17.70 3.14 -21.84
C ASP A 23 17.48 1.72 -21.30
N SER A 24 17.94 1.44 -20.13
CA SER A 24 17.72 0.14 -19.54
C SER A 24 16.27 0.05 -19.08
N ASN A 25 15.60 -0.95 -19.59
CA ASN A 25 14.29 -1.36 -19.10
C ASN A 25 14.39 -1.63 -17.58
N TYR A 26 13.96 -0.67 -16.79
CA TYR A 26 14.05 -0.73 -15.32
C TYR A 26 13.44 -2.02 -14.76
N ALA A 27 12.33 -2.47 -15.33
CA ALA A 27 11.67 -3.71 -14.94
C ALA A 27 12.56 -4.94 -15.17
N LEU A 28 13.30 -4.97 -16.26
CA LEU A 28 14.26 -6.05 -16.54
C LEU A 28 15.44 -6.01 -15.57
N SER A 29 15.98 -4.83 -15.28
CA SER A 29 17.07 -4.65 -14.32
C SER A 29 16.66 -5.06 -12.91
N LEU A 30 15.45 -4.72 -12.51
CA LEU A 30 14.87 -5.11 -11.22
C LEU A 30 14.72 -6.63 -11.11
N ARG A 31 14.17 -7.27 -12.15
CA ARG A 31 14.03 -8.73 -12.19
C ARG A 31 15.39 -9.45 -12.17
N LEU A 32 16.37 -8.93 -12.91
CA LEU A 32 17.72 -9.49 -12.92
C LEU A 32 18.38 -9.40 -11.53
N ALA A 33 18.21 -8.30 -10.83
CA ALA A 33 18.73 -8.13 -9.49
C ALA A 33 18.06 -9.10 -8.51
N ALA A 34 16.73 -9.25 -8.59
CA ALA A 34 15.99 -10.20 -7.78
C ALA A 34 16.41 -11.66 -8.08
N ALA A 35 16.57 -12.02 -9.35
CA ALA A 35 17.05 -13.34 -9.75
C ALA A 35 18.45 -13.64 -9.22
N LYS A 36 19.38 -12.68 -9.27
CA LYS A 36 20.73 -12.81 -8.68
C LYS A 36 20.69 -12.96 -7.16
N GLY A 37 19.69 -12.38 -6.50
CA GLY A 37 19.45 -12.55 -5.08
C GLY A 37 18.75 -13.85 -4.70
N GLY A 38 18.36 -14.67 -5.69
CA GLY A 38 17.63 -15.94 -5.45
C GLY A 38 16.15 -15.76 -5.17
N TYR A 39 15.56 -14.62 -5.52
CA TYR A 39 14.14 -14.36 -5.30
C TYR A 39 13.30 -14.75 -6.51
N GLU A 40 12.15 -15.34 -6.25
CA GLU A 40 11.21 -15.80 -7.28
C GLU A 40 10.14 -14.75 -7.61
N LYS A 41 9.82 -13.89 -6.66
CA LYS A 41 8.76 -12.88 -6.76
C LYS A 41 9.25 -11.52 -6.30
N ILE A 42 8.69 -10.48 -6.93
CA ILE A 42 8.86 -9.09 -6.50
C ILE A 42 7.47 -8.57 -6.15
N ILE A 43 7.34 -7.97 -4.97
CA ILE A 43 6.13 -7.25 -4.58
C ILE A 43 6.45 -5.76 -4.57
N ALA A 44 5.79 -5.02 -5.45
CA ALA A 44 5.76 -3.57 -5.41
C ALA A 44 4.39 -3.11 -4.91
N TYR A 45 4.36 -2.16 -4.00
CA TYR A 45 3.12 -1.62 -3.47
C TYR A 45 3.22 -0.12 -3.26
N TRP A 46 2.10 0.55 -3.45
CA TRP A 46 1.98 1.98 -3.17
C TRP A 46 0.59 2.29 -2.63
N GLY A 47 0.48 3.35 -1.86
CA GLY A 47 -0.74 3.75 -1.20
C GLY A 47 -1.16 5.17 -1.58
N LEU A 48 -2.47 5.38 -1.67
CA LEU A 48 -3.11 6.67 -1.83
C LEU A 48 -3.96 6.94 -0.60
N LEU A 49 -3.68 8.04 0.08
CA LEU A 49 -4.52 8.52 1.17
C LEU A 49 -5.73 9.24 0.59
N GLU A 50 -6.91 8.86 1.03
CA GLU A 50 -8.18 9.46 0.62
C GLU A 50 -8.94 9.96 1.84
N THR A 51 -9.60 11.11 1.71
CA THR A 51 -10.47 11.68 2.72
C THR A 51 -11.92 11.63 2.26
N ALA A 52 -12.83 11.38 3.18
CA ALA A 52 -14.26 11.41 2.91
C ALA A 52 -14.74 12.86 2.86
N GLN A 53 -15.42 13.21 1.78
CA GLN A 53 -16.17 14.46 1.70
C GLN A 53 -17.67 14.14 1.75
N LYS A 54 -18.36 14.72 2.72
CA LYS A 54 -19.82 14.66 2.80
C LYS A 54 -20.40 15.79 1.96
N GLY A 55 -21.17 15.46 0.92
CA GLY A 55 -21.86 16.46 0.11
C GLY A 55 -22.95 17.15 0.93
N LEU A 56 -22.97 18.48 0.93
CA LEU A 56 -24.05 19.30 1.46
C LEU A 56 -25.36 18.94 0.71
N GLY A 57 -26.24 18.20 1.36
CA GLY A 57 -27.57 17.87 0.84
C GLY A 57 -27.76 16.47 0.24
N THR A 58 -26.71 15.69 0.11
CA THR A 58 -26.82 14.26 -0.29
C THR A 58 -26.11 13.37 0.75
N LYS A 59 -26.70 12.22 1.04
CA LYS A 59 -26.06 11.21 1.94
C LYS A 59 -24.88 10.49 1.27
N ALA A 60 -24.45 10.94 0.10
CA ALA A 60 -23.36 10.34 -0.64
C ALA A 60 -22.00 10.79 -0.05
N VAL A 61 -21.19 9.81 0.30
CA VAL A 61 -19.79 10.03 0.69
C VAL A 61 -18.93 9.90 -0.56
N SER A 62 -18.21 10.96 -0.90
CA SER A 62 -17.22 10.95 -1.97
C SER A 62 -15.82 10.85 -1.39
N TRP A 63 -15.02 9.93 -1.90
CA TRP A 63 -13.63 9.76 -1.49
C TRP A 63 -12.71 10.52 -2.45
N VAL A 64 -11.95 11.47 -1.92
CA VAL A 64 -11.07 12.33 -2.70
C VAL A 64 -9.62 12.07 -2.29
N PRO A 65 -8.69 11.92 -3.26
CA PRO A 65 -7.27 11.81 -2.97
C PRO A 65 -6.77 13.01 -2.20
N PHE A 66 -6.02 12.75 -1.15
CA PHE A 66 -5.38 13.81 -0.38
C PHE A 66 -4.17 14.35 -1.13
N VAL A 67 -4.26 15.60 -1.58
CA VAL A 67 -3.20 16.30 -2.30
C VAL A 67 -2.83 17.58 -1.52
N GLY A 68 -1.65 17.57 -0.94
CA GLY A 68 -1.16 18.73 -0.18
C GLY A 68 -1.23 18.57 1.34
N GLY A 69 -0.57 19.46 2.08
CA GLY A 69 -0.36 19.35 3.52
C GLY A 69 -1.50 19.84 4.42
N VAL A 70 -2.68 20.14 3.88
CA VAL A 70 -3.81 20.63 4.67
C VAL A 70 -4.93 19.60 4.69
N ILE A 71 -5.17 19.00 5.85
CA ILE A 71 -6.34 18.16 6.10
C ILE A 71 -7.52 19.13 6.31
N PRO A 72 -8.60 19.04 5.51
CA PRO A 72 -9.78 19.88 5.74
C PRO A 72 -10.36 19.59 7.12
N ASP A 73 -10.61 20.63 7.88
CA ASP A 73 -11.07 20.59 9.28
C ASP A 73 -12.40 19.82 9.47
N GLU A 74 -13.13 19.61 8.38
CA GLU A 74 -14.42 18.91 8.35
C GLU A 74 -14.33 17.43 7.92
N SER A 75 -13.17 16.93 7.50
CA SER A 75 -13.03 15.56 7.02
C SER A 75 -12.80 14.59 8.19
N GLN A 76 -13.86 13.96 8.64
CA GLN A 76 -13.83 13.07 9.81
C GLN A 76 -13.44 11.63 9.49
N GLU A 77 -13.27 11.27 8.22
CA GLU A 77 -12.97 9.90 7.82
C GLU A 77 -11.83 9.88 6.81
N MET A 78 -10.83 9.03 7.07
CA MET A 78 -9.69 8.79 6.17
C MET A 78 -9.56 7.31 5.87
N ARG A 79 -9.11 6.99 4.66
CA ARG A 79 -8.73 5.62 4.28
C ARG A 79 -7.46 5.61 3.46
N ILE A 80 -6.77 4.48 3.47
CA ILE A 80 -5.65 4.24 2.58
C ILE A 80 -6.05 3.17 1.57
N ARG A 81 -6.01 3.53 0.29
CA ARG A 81 -6.17 2.59 -0.80
C ARG A 81 -4.79 2.14 -1.26
N LEU A 82 -4.50 0.86 -1.09
CA LEU A 82 -3.26 0.26 -1.58
C LEU A 82 -3.47 -0.31 -2.98
N LYS A 83 -2.41 -0.24 -3.77
CA LYS A 83 -2.24 -1.02 -4.99
C LYS A 83 -1.02 -1.90 -4.83
N VAL A 84 -1.14 -3.14 -5.28
CA VAL A 84 -0.09 -4.15 -5.18
C VAL A 84 0.17 -4.72 -6.55
N ALA A 85 1.43 -4.75 -6.95
CA ALA A 85 1.90 -5.47 -8.12
C ALA A 85 2.80 -6.61 -7.68
N LEU A 86 2.42 -7.83 -8.03
CA LEU A 86 3.25 -9.01 -7.89
C LEU A 86 3.86 -9.37 -9.24
N VAL A 87 5.18 -9.47 -9.30
CA VAL A 87 5.90 -9.80 -10.53
C VAL A 87 6.63 -11.12 -10.34
N ASP A 88 6.43 -12.05 -11.25
CA ASP A 88 7.22 -13.27 -11.36
C ASP A 88 8.58 -12.95 -11.97
N VAL A 89 9.64 -13.26 -11.24
CA VAL A 89 11.01 -12.91 -11.64
C VAL A 89 11.43 -13.66 -12.92
N LYS A 90 11.06 -14.93 -13.03
CA LYS A 90 11.45 -15.80 -14.14
C LYS A 90 10.72 -15.43 -15.43
N SER A 91 9.40 -15.43 -15.41
CA SER A 91 8.57 -15.19 -16.60
C SER A 91 8.40 -13.70 -16.93
N GLY A 92 8.45 -12.83 -15.92
CA GLY A 92 8.11 -11.43 -16.03
C GLY A 92 6.60 -11.16 -16.07
N GLN A 93 5.79 -12.18 -15.91
CA GLN A 93 4.35 -12.01 -15.73
C GLN A 93 4.08 -11.24 -14.44
N TRP A 94 3.06 -10.43 -14.46
CA TRP A 94 2.69 -9.63 -13.31
C TRP A 94 1.17 -9.62 -13.12
N ASP A 95 0.78 -9.46 -11.87
CA ASP A 95 -0.61 -9.30 -11.46
C ASP A 95 -0.71 -8.03 -10.63
N ILE A 96 -1.71 -7.19 -10.93
CA ILE A 96 -2.01 -5.98 -10.14
C ILE A 96 -3.39 -6.14 -9.52
N PHE A 97 -3.44 -5.93 -8.22
CA PHE A 97 -4.70 -5.93 -7.49
C PHE A 97 -4.74 -4.80 -6.46
N THR A 98 -5.95 -4.48 -6.05
CA THR A 98 -6.22 -3.48 -5.02
C THR A 98 -6.88 -4.22 -3.86
N PRO A 99 -6.21 -4.40 -2.73
CA PRO A 99 -6.84 -4.91 -1.53
C PRO A 99 -8.01 -4.03 -1.11
N GLU A 100 -8.98 -4.60 -0.41
CA GLU A 100 -10.05 -3.82 0.18
C GLU A 100 -9.46 -2.65 0.99
N PRO A 101 -9.92 -1.41 0.75
CA PRO A 101 -9.43 -0.27 1.50
C PRO A 101 -9.74 -0.46 2.99
N PHE A 102 -8.73 -0.38 3.82
CA PHE A 102 -8.97 -0.40 5.26
C PHE A 102 -9.71 0.88 5.65
N HIS A 103 -10.89 0.70 6.22
CA HIS A 103 -11.75 1.76 6.72
C HIS A 103 -12.16 1.40 8.15
N ASP A 104 -11.80 2.24 9.10
CA ASP A 104 -12.21 2.10 10.49
C ASP A 104 -12.68 3.44 11.04
N SER A 105 -14.00 3.58 11.16
CA SER A 105 -14.63 4.76 11.73
C SER A 105 -14.35 4.93 13.24
N ALA A 106 -14.08 3.84 13.94
CA ALA A 106 -13.78 3.86 15.37
C ALA A 106 -12.37 4.41 15.62
N ILE A 107 -11.38 4.02 14.82
CA ILE A 107 -10.03 4.57 14.90
C ILE A 107 -10.07 6.06 14.59
N SER A 108 -10.79 6.48 13.55
CA SER A 108 -10.97 7.89 13.22
C SER A 108 -11.56 8.67 14.40
N ALA A 109 -12.61 8.17 15.03
CA ALA A 109 -13.27 8.84 16.14
C ALA A 109 -12.43 8.89 17.43
N GLN A 110 -11.63 7.88 17.69
CA GLN A 110 -10.79 7.80 18.90
C GLN A 110 -9.57 8.72 18.80
N TYR A 111 -8.92 8.77 17.65
CA TYR A 111 -7.70 9.57 17.46
C TYR A 111 -7.96 11.06 17.25
N MET A 112 -9.12 11.45 16.75
CA MET A 112 -9.50 12.88 16.67
C MET A 112 -9.58 13.57 18.03
N ARG A 113 -9.66 12.81 19.13
CA ARG A 113 -9.73 13.37 20.48
C ARG A 113 -8.37 13.48 21.19
N GLU A 114 -7.35 12.75 20.76
CA GLU A 114 -6.15 12.56 21.59
C GLU A 114 -4.80 12.69 20.86
N SER A 115 -4.74 12.72 19.51
CA SER A 115 -3.44 12.75 18.85
C SER A 115 -3.43 13.52 17.53
N SER A 116 -2.22 13.97 17.16
CA SER A 116 -1.97 14.67 15.91
C SER A 116 -2.36 13.82 14.68
N ASP A 117 -2.77 14.48 13.61
CA ASP A 117 -3.11 13.88 12.30
C ASP A 117 -2.11 12.86 11.79
N GLN A 118 -0.83 13.03 12.13
CA GLN A 118 0.24 12.10 11.77
C GLN A 118 0.10 10.73 12.44
N GLY A 119 -0.33 10.67 13.69
CA GLY A 119 -0.56 9.42 14.41
C GLY A 119 -1.68 8.60 13.79
N GLN A 120 -2.75 9.25 13.39
CA GLN A 120 -3.88 8.60 12.72
C GLN A 120 -3.47 8.03 11.36
N VAL A 121 -2.76 8.80 10.54
CA VAL A 121 -2.25 8.32 9.24
C VAL A 121 -1.31 7.12 9.43
N PHE A 122 -0.47 7.14 10.45
CA PHE A 122 0.44 6.03 10.75
C PHE A 122 -0.32 4.73 11.10
N MET A 123 -1.34 4.82 11.93
CA MET A 123 -2.17 3.66 12.30
C MET A 123 -2.97 3.11 11.13
N LEU A 124 -3.59 3.99 10.32
CA LEU A 124 -4.28 3.58 9.10
C LEU A 124 -3.33 2.87 8.13
N LYS A 125 -2.11 3.36 8.00
CA LYS A 125 -1.06 2.77 7.18
C LYS A 125 -0.68 1.37 7.66
N ALA A 126 -0.49 1.21 8.96
CA ALA A 126 -0.16 -0.09 9.54
C ALA A 126 -1.26 -1.12 9.27
N LYS A 127 -2.53 -0.76 9.49
CA LYS A 127 -3.68 -1.62 9.25
C LYS A 127 -3.90 -1.95 7.78
N ALA A 128 -3.75 -0.96 6.90
CA ALA A 128 -3.82 -1.20 5.47
C ALA A 128 -2.74 -2.19 4.98
N TYR A 129 -1.53 -2.10 5.53
CA TYR A 129 -0.47 -3.05 5.21
C TYR A 129 -0.70 -4.46 5.78
N GLU A 130 -1.32 -4.59 6.95
CA GLU A 130 -1.73 -5.89 7.49
C GLU A 130 -2.76 -6.55 6.57
N ALA A 131 -3.82 -5.84 6.20
CA ALA A 131 -4.84 -6.33 5.27
C ALA A 131 -4.26 -6.72 3.90
N MET A 132 -3.32 -5.93 3.38
CA MET A 132 -2.60 -6.28 2.15
C MET A 132 -1.84 -7.60 2.28
N VAL A 133 -1.14 -7.83 3.39
CA VAL A 133 -0.39 -9.07 3.61
C VAL A 133 -1.33 -10.28 3.64
N GLU A 134 -2.46 -10.17 4.32
CA GLU A 134 -3.47 -11.24 4.37
C GLU A 134 -3.99 -11.56 2.97
N ASP A 135 -4.27 -10.56 2.15
CA ASP A 135 -4.76 -10.75 0.78
C ASP A 135 -3.69 -11.38 -0.13
N VAL A 136 -2.42 -10.97 0.00
CA VAL A 136 -1.29 -11.60 -0.71
C VAL A 136 -1.17 -13.07 -0.32
N ILE A 137 -1.20 -13.37 0.97
CA ILE A 137 -1.10 -14.75 1.46
C ILE A 137 -2.27 -15.58 0.92
N LYS A 138 -3.49 -15.08 1.02
CA LYS A 138 -4.69 -15.79 0.54
C LYS A 138 -4.64 -16.09 -0.96
N ARG A 139 -4.05 -15.20 -1.76
CA ARG A 139 -3.96 -15.37 -3.23
C ARG A 139 -2.84 -16.30 -3.65
N TYR A 140 -1.72 -16.29 -2.95
CA TYR A 140 -0.46 -16.90 -3.44
C TYR A 140 0.16 -17.93 -2.51
N SER A 141 -0.32 -18.12 -1.28
CA SER A 141 0.04 -19.29 -0.49
C SER A 141 -0.82 -20.48 -0.91
N LYS A 142 -0.24 -21.34 -1.71
CA LYS A 142 -0.78 -22.67 -2.00
C LYS A 142 -0.11 -23.69 -1.12
#